data_d0878ce79461a2dc4570cdea4518e08b
#
_entry.id   d0878ce79461a2dc4570cdea4518e08b
#
_cell.length_a   1.000
_cell.length_b   1.000
_cell.length_c   1.000
_cell.angle_alpha   90.00
_cell.angle_beta   90.00
_cell.angle_gamma   90.00
#
_symmetry.space_group_name_H-M   'P 1'
#
loop_
_entity.id
_entity.type
_entity.pdbx_description
1 polymer ?
#
loop_
_entity_poly.entity_id
_entity_poly.type
_entity_poly.pdbx_seq_one_letter_code
_entity_poly.pdbx_strand_id
1 'polypeptide(L)'
;SWALRQDQLSTTHPIVAPINDLNDTYVNFDGITYAKGASVLKQLVYYVGREKFFKGINNYLNKHAYSNATLADLLAELELTSGRDLKAWSAQWLEQSGINTIATEVEENEDGTIRQLALRQSASTEHPVLRAHRLAVGFYNEDPETGKIVRTDQFELDVDGELTIVEAAAGKARPALILVNDDDLTYTKLRFDEKSLKFAAENLYRFDDALARSVIWLAFWDMTRDGELPAKQFIETSLAALATEHESTTF
;
A
#
# COMPACT_ATOMS: atom_id res chain seq x y z
N SER A 1 3.55 7.66 -8.14
CA SER A 1 2.66 6.98 -9.08
C SER A 1 1.57 7.92 -9.62
N TRP A 2 1.03 7.61 -10.79
CA TRP A 2 0.00 8.43 -11.46
C TRP A 2 -1.24 8.63 -10.57
N ALA A 3 -1.78 7.54 -10.03
CA ALA A 3 -2.95 7.59 -9.16
C ALA A 3 -2.72 8.44 -7.90
N LEU A 4 -1.62 8.21 -7.17
CA LEU A 4 -1.31 8.95 -5.95
C LEU A 4 -1.22 10.46 -6.18
N ARG A 5 -0.65 10.87 -7.32
CA ARG A 5 -0.59 12.29 -7.69
C ARG A 5 -1.99 12.85 -7.89
N GLN A 6 -2.85 12.14 -8.63
CA GLN A 6 -4.18 12.62 -9.01
C GLN A 6 -5.15 12.62 -7.82
N ASP A 7 -5.08 11.59 -6.97
CA ASP A 7 -5.97 11.43 -5.81
C ASP A 7 -5.74 12.47 -4.69
N GLN A 8 -4.70 13.27 -4.80
CA GLN A 8 -4.40 14.38 -3.89
C GLN A 8 -4.75 15.76 -4.47
N LEU A 9 -5.38 15.82 -5.64
CA LEU A 9 -5.87 17.05 -6.23
C LEU A 9 -7.31 17.32 -5.80
N SER A 10 -7.72 18.60 -5.83
CA SER A 10 -9.10 18.99 -5.59
C SER A 10 -10.10 18.42 -6.62
N THR A 11 -9.59 17.91 -7.74
CA THR A 11 -10.36 17.25 -8.81
C THR A 11 -10.46 15.74 -8.62
N THR A 12 -10.04 15.20 -7.47
CA THR A 12 -10.19 13.76 -7.20
C THR A 12 -11.66 13.36 -7.15
N HIS A 13 -11.91 12.09 -7.46
CA HIS A 13 -13.25 11.50 -7.43
C HIS A 13 -13.19 10.03 -6.96
N PRO A 14 -14.30 9.43 -6.55
CA PRO A 14 -14.38 8.01 -6.26
C PRO A 14 -14.08 7.16 -7.50
N ILE A 15 -13.62 5.90 -7.31
CA ILE A 15 -13.46 4.94 -8.41
C ILE A 15 -14.82 4.66 -9.06
N VAL A 16 -15.85 4.45 -8.24
CA VAL A 16 -17.24 4.34 -8.70
C VAL A 16 -17.85 5.73 -8.71
N ALA A 17 -17.87 6.35 -9.89
CA ALA A 17 -18.45 7.65 -10.12
C ALA A 17 -19.73 7.51 -10.99
N PRO A 18 -20.72 8.38 -10.85
CA PRO A 18 -21.87 8.40 -11.74
C PRO A 18 -21.42 8.81 -13.14
N ILE A 19 -21.78 7.99 -14.15
CA ILE A 19 -21.52 8.23 -15.57
C ILE A 19 -22.85 8.41 -16.26
N ASN A 20 -23.21 9.67 -16.57
CA ASN A 20 -24.49 10.01 -17.16
C ASN A 20 -24.41 10.16 -18.69
N ASP A 21 -23.22 10.50 -19.20
CA ASP A 21 -22.99 10.71 -20.63
C ASP A 21 -21.54 10.40 -21.04
N LEU A 22 -21.22 10.62 -22.32
CA LEU A 22 -19.89 10.40 -22.87
C LEU A 22 -18.86 11.38 -22.30
N ASN A 23 -19.26 12.59 -21.92
CA ASN A 23 -18.35 13.56 -21.35
C ASN A 23 -17.87 13.13 -19.96
N ASP A 24 -18.79 12.61 -19.13
CA ASP A 24 -18.46 12.00 -17.85
C ASP A 24 -17.45 10.85 -18.03
N THR A 25 -17.65 10.02 -19.07
CA THR A 25 -16.71 8.95 -19.42
C THR A 25 -15.32 9.49 -19.72
N TYR A 26 -15.19 10.54 -20.52
CA TYR A 26 -13.89 11.15 -20.85
C TYR A 26 -13.19 11.74 -19.63
N VAL A 27 -13.94 12.42 -18.76
CA VAL A 27 -13.38 13.02 -17.52
C VAL A 27 -12.88 11.97 -16.55
N ASN A 28 -13.59 10.83 -16.45
CA ASN A 28 -13.24 9.73 -15.55
C ASN A 28 -12.27 8.71 -16.17
N PHE A 29 -11.77 8.95 -17.39
CA PHE A 29 -10.76 8.11 -18.04
C PHE A 29 -9.36 8.51 -17.59
N ASP A 30 -9.03 8.23 -16.34
CA ASP A 30 -7.91 8.84 -15.64
C ASP A 30 -7.17 7.88 -14.68
N GLY A 31 -6.21 8.42 -13.91
CA GLY A 31 -5.42 7.65 -12.95
C GLY A 31 -6.22 7.09 -11.77
N ILE A 32 -7.35 7.69 -11.42
CA ILE A 32 -8.22 7.17 -10.36
C ILE A 32 -8.93 5.91 -10.85
N THR A 33 -9.62 5.99 -11.96
CA THR A 33 -10.33 4.83 -12.51
C THR A 33 -9.38 3.67 -12.84
N TYR A 34 -8.24 3.95 -13.48
CA TYR A 34 -7.32 2.91 -13.92
C TYR A 34 -6.29 2.51 -12.86
N ALA A 35 -5.45 3.43 -12.41
CA ALA A 35 -4.32 3.05 -11.58
C ALA A 35 -4.70 2.83 -10.11
N LYS A 36 -5.55 3.69 -9.51
CA LYS A 36 -6.12 3.42 -8.18
C LYS A 36 -7.04 2.20 -8.23
N GLY A 37 -7.91 2.10 -9.25
CA GLY A 37 -8.79 0.96 -9.45
C GLY A 37 -8.03 -0.37 -9.52
N ALA A 38 -6.96 -0.44 -10.31
CA ALA A 38 -6.11 -1.63 -10.39
C ALA A 38 -5.45 -1.97 -9.04
N SER A 39 -4.93 -0.97 -8.31
CA SER A 39 -4.33 -1.16 -7.00
C SER A 39 -5.34 -1.66 -5.98
N VAL A 40 -6.56 -1.12 -5.98
CA VAL A 40 -7.66 -1.54 -5.10
C VAL A 40 -8.13 -2.95 -5.42
N LEU A 41 -8.19 -3.35 -6.70
CA LEU A 41 -8.49 -4.73 -7.09
C LEU A 41 -7.38 -5.69 -6.64
N LYS A 42 -6.10 -5.32 -6.78
CA LYS A 42 -4.98 -6.09 -6.23
C LYS A 42 -5.15 -6.29 -4.72
N GLN A 43 -5.45 -5.21 -3.99
CA GLN A 43 -5.71 -5.26 -2.56
C GLN A 43 -6.89 -6.18 -2.21
N LEU A 44 -7.98 -6.16 -2.99
CA LEU A 44 -9.13 -7.03 -2.76
C LEU A 44 -8.74 -8.51 -2.80
N VAL A 45 -7.83 -8.90 -3.71
CA VAL A 45 -7.31 -10.28 -3.77
C VAL A 45 -6.67 -10.70 -2.44
N TYR A 46 -5.86 -9.82 -1.85
CA TYR A 46 -5.20 -10.09 -0.55
C TYR A 46 -6.17 -9.98 0.61
N TYR A 47 -7.08 -9.01 0.58
CA TYR A 47 -8.09 -8.81 1.61
C TYR A 47 -9.02 -10.02 1.78
N VAL A 48 -9.48 -10.62 0.69
CA VAL A 48 -10.33 -11.81 0.74
C VAL A 48 -9.55 -13.14 0.79
N GLY A 49 -8.27 -13.10 0.42
CA GLY A 49 -7.41 -14.26 0.26
C GLY A 49 -7.47 -14.83 -1.17
N ARG A 50 -6.29 -15.07 -1.76
CA ARG A 50 -6.11 -15.41 -3.17
C ARG A 50 -6.97 -16.60 -3.65
N GLU A 51 -6.98 -17.70 -2.92
CA GLU A 51 -7.76 -18.89 -3.29
C GLU A 51 -9.27 -18.63 -3.26
N LYS A 52 -9.73 -17.94 -2.21
CA LYS A 52 -11.13 -17.55 -2.05
C LYS A 52 -11.57 -16.57 -3.13
N PHE A 53 -10.68 -15.64 -3.51
CA PHE A 53 -10.91 -14.70 -4.60
C PHE A 53 -11.16 -15.43 -5.91
N PHE A 54 -10.27 -16.34 -6.33
CA PHE A 54 -10.44 -17.08 -7.58
C PHE A 54 -11.65 -17.99 -7.56
N LYS A 55 -11.99 -18.59 -6.40
CA LYS A 55 -13.23 -19.34 -6.26
C LYS A 55 -14.47 -18.46 -6.44
N GLY A 56 -14.48 -17.26 -5.84
CA GLY A 56 -15.55 -16.28 -6.00
C GLY A 56 -15.70 -15.80 -7.44
N ILE A 57 -14.59 -15.48 -8.12
CA ILE A 57 -14.59 -15.13 -9.55
C ILE A 57 -15.16 -16.28 -10.40
N ASN A 58 -14.77 -17.50 -10.14
CA ASN A 58 -15.31 -18.67 -10.88
C ASN A 58 -16.83 -18.78 -10.69
N ASN A 59 -17.33 -18.68 -9.46
CA ASN A 59 -18.76 -18.68 -9.18
C ASN A 59 -19.48 -17.55 -9.93
N TYR A 60 -18.95 -16.33 -9.84
CA TYR A 60 -19.50 -15.15 -10.50
C TYR A 60 -19.60 -15.33 -12.01
N LEU A 61 -18.53 -15.78 -12.67
CA LEU A 61 -18.53 -15.98 -14.13
C LEU A 61 -19.49 -17.08 -14.58
N ASN A 62 -19.59 -18.19 -13.82
CA ASN A 62 -20.53 -19.27 -14.13
C ASN A 62 -21.99 -18.84 -13.93
N LYS A 63 -22.28 -18.12 -12.84
CA LYS A 63 -23.64 -17.66 -12.52
C LYS A 63 -24.18 -16.64 -13.52
N HIS A 64 -23.30 -15.78 -14.04
CA HIS A 64 -23.65 -14.72 -14.98
C HIS A 64 -23.16 -14.99 -16.41
N ALA A 65 -22.90 -16.27 -16.77
CA ALA A 65 -22.45 -16.64 -18.10
C ALA A 65 -23.44 -16.17 -19.17
N TYR A 66 -22.92 -15.53 -20.23
CA TYR A 66 -23.70 -14.97 -21.34
C TYR A 66 -24.74 -13.91 -20.92
N SER A 67 -24.60 -13.31 -19.76
CA SER A 67 -25.49 -12.29 -19.20
C SER A 67 -24.71 -11.06 -18.75
N ASN A 68 -25.40 -10.00 -18.41
CA ASN A 68 -24.82 -8.82 -17.77
C ASN A 68 -24.75 -9.03 -16.27
N ALA A 69 -23.76 -8.40 -15.63
CA ALA A 69 -23.58 -8.43 -14.19
C ALA A 69 -23.14 -7.05 -13.67
N THR A 70 -23.31 -6.84 -12.38
CA THR A 70 -22.97 -5.61 -11.67
C THR A 70 -21.79 -5.83 -10.71
N LEU A 71 -21.25 -4.76 -10.18
CA LEU A 71 -20.27 -4.82 -9.08
C LEU A 71 -20.83 -5.57 -7.86
N ALA A 72 -22.10 -5.33 -7.54
CA ALA A 72 -22.75 -5.99 -6.40
C ALA A 72 -22.80 -7.53 -6.57
N ASP A 73 -23.01 -8.02 -7.80
CA ASP A 73 -22.99 -9.45 -8.08
C ASP A 73 -21.62 -10.07 -7.85
N LEU A 74 -20.55 -9.36 -8.24
CA LEU A 74 -19.17 -9.79 -7.99
C LEU A 74 -18.87 -9.82 -6.49
N LEU A 75 -19.16 -8.74 -5.77
CA LEU A 75 -18.90 -8.63 -4.34
C LEU A 75 -19.67 -9.69 -3.56
N ALA A 76 -20.91 -9.99 -3.91
CA ALA A 76 -21.71 -11.03 -3.26
C ALA A 76 -21.05 -12.43 -3.35
N GLU A 77 -20.51 -12.81 -4.51
CA GLU A 77 -19.80 -14.09 -4.66
C GLU A 77 -18.46 -14.11 -3.89
N LEU A 78 -17.77 -12.99 -3.82
CA LEU A 78 -16.55 -12.85 -3.01
C LEU A 78 -16.84 -12.87 -1.50
N GLU A 79 -17.94 -12.29 -1.04
CA GLU A 79 -18.41 -12.40 0.36
C GLU A 79 -18.71 -13.85 0.73
N LEU A 80 -19.45 -14.58 -0.13
CA LEU A 80 -19.78 -15.99 0.09
C LEU A 80 -18.54 -16.87 0.21
N THR A 81 -17.50 -16.60 -0.55
CA THR A 81 -16.28 -17.42 -0.54
C THR A 81 -15.28 -17.01 0.54
N SER A 82 -15.24 -15.72 0.90
CA SER A 82 -14.28 -15.19 1.87
C SER A 82 -14.79 -15.17 3.31
N GLY A 83 -16.09 -14.97 3.48
CA GLY A 83 -16.71 -14.70 4.78
C GLY A 83 -16.43 -13.28 5.30
N ARG A 84 -15.91 -12.37 4.46
CA ARG A 84 -15.66 -10.97 4.82
C ARG A 84 -16.81 -10.08 4.39
N ASP A 85 -17.08 -9.01 5.14
CA ASP A 85 -18.01 -7.94 4.74
C ASP A 85 -17.35 -7.06 3.66
N LEU A 86 -17.78 -7.24 2.42
CA LEU A 86 -17.28 -6.44 1.29
C LEU A 86 -18.17 -5.23 0.98
N LYS A 87 -19.33 -5.12 1.59
CA LYS A 87 -20.17 -3.94 1.46
C LYS A 87 -19.52 -2.73 2.12
N ALA A 88 -19.05 -2.89 3.38
CA ALA A 88 -18.31 -1.86 4.08
C ALA A 88 -16.99 -1.54 3.38
N TRP A 89 -16.27 -2.57 2.90
CA TRP A 89 -15.04 -2.40 2.13
C TRP A 89 -15.27 -1.60 0.84
N SER A 90 -16.30 -1.93 0.06
CA SER A 90 -16.68 -1.22 -1.18
C SER A 90 -16.98 0.25 -0.90
N ALA A 91 -17.78 0.53 0.12
CA ALA A 91 -18.11 1.89 0.51
C ALA A 91 -16.87 2.74 0.84
N GLN A 92 -15.86 2.15 1.48
CA GLN A 92 -14.61 2.84 1.82
C GLN A 92 -13.67 3.03 0.61
N TRP A 93 -13.54 1.99 -0.23
CA TRP A 93 -12.51 1.95 -1.26
C TRP A 93 -12.98 2.42 -2.63
N LEU A 94 -14.21 2.08 -3.01
CA LEU A 94 -14.73 2.36 -4.35
C LEU A 94 -15.57 3.64 -4.40
N GLU A 95 -16.21 4.02 -3.30
CA GLU A 95 -17.21 5.09 -3.27
C GLU A 95 -16.70 6.37 -2.56
N GLN A 96 -15.46 6.37 -2.07
CA GLN A 96 -14.83 7.50 -1.40
C GLN A 96 -13.52 7.90 -2.07
N SER A 97 -13.34 9.22 -2.23
CA SER A 97 -12.10 9.84 -2.72
C SER A 97 -11.00 9.87 -1.66
N GLY A 98 -9.80 10.20 -2.08
CA GLY A 98 -8.65 10.43 -1.21
C GLY A 98 -7.87 9.18 -0.85
N ILE A 99 -6.78 9.39 -0.12
CA ILE A 99 -5.80 8.37 0.24
C ILE A 99 -5.46 8.45 1.73
N ASN A 100 -5.18 7.31 2.34
CA ASN A 100 -4.68 7.25 3.71
C ASN A 100 -3.15 7.33 3.73
N THR A 101 -2.62 7.74 4.88
CA THR A 101 -1.20 7.65 5.20
C THR A 101 -1.05 6.68 6.37
N ILE A 102 -0.10 5.75 6.27
CA ILE A 102 0.24 4.81 7.33
C ILE A 102 1.65 5.12 7.82
N ALA A 103 1.77 5.50 9.08
CA ALA A 103 3.02 5.80 9.74
C ALA A 103 3.46 4.64 10.66
N THR A 104 4.75 4.40 10.71
CA THR A 104 5.37 3.40 11.58
C THR A 104 5.78 4.03 12.90
N GLU A 105 5.31 3.47 14.02
CA GLU A 105 5.71 3.85 15.38
C GLU A 105 6.37 2.65 16.04
N VAL A 106 7.61 2.82 16.54
CA VAL A 106 8.39 1.73 17.12
C VAL A 106 8.85 2.12 18.52
N GLU A 107 8.56 1.26 19.48
CA GLU A 107 9.10 1.33 20.82
C GLU A 107 10.05 0.15 21.05
N GLU A 108 11.24 0.44 21.54
CA GLU A 108 12.30 -0.54 21.77
C GLU A 108 12.54 -0.79 23.25
N ASN A 109 12.93 -2.00 23.59
CA ASN A 109 13.49 -2.36 24.89
C ASN A 109 14.99 -1.99 24.96
N GLU A 110 15.54 -1.97 26.15
CA GLU A 110 16.98 -1.68 26.38
C GLU A 110 17.93 -2.68 25.68
N ASP A 111 17.46 -3.90 25.44
CA ASP A 111 18.22 -4.96 24.76
C ASP A 111 18.15 -4.88 23.22
N GLY A 112 17.49 -3.87 22.66
CA GLY A 112 17.33 -3.68 21.21
C GLY A 112 16.22 -4.53 20.57
N THR A 113 15.39 -5.18 21.37
CA THR A 113 14.19 -5.85 20.86
C THR A 113 13.02 -4.87 20.73
N ILE A 114 12.06 -5.18 19.85
CA ILE A 114 10.84 -4.39 19.70
C ILE A 114 9.93 -4.62 20.90
N ARG A 115 9.63 -3.55 21.65
CA ARG A 115 8.62 -3.58 22.71
C ARG A 115 7.23 -3.50 22.09
N GLN A 116 7.03 -2.59 21.16
CA GLN A 116 5.79 -2.41 20.41
C GLN A 116 6.10 -1.88 19.01
N LEU A 117 5.43 -2.44 18.01
CA LEU A 117 5.34 -1.89 16.67
C LEU A 117 3.87 -1.55 16.41
N ALA A 118 3.59 -0.29 16.11
CA ALA A 118 2.26 0.20 15.79
C ALA A 118 2.23 0.85 14.42
N LEU A 119 1.12 0.69 13.73
CA LEU A 119 0.81 1.36 12.46
C LEU A 119 -0.28 2.39 12.75
N ARG A 120 0.06 3.66 12.58
CA ARG A 120 -0.90 4.77 12.71
C ARG A 120 -1.43 5.16 11.35
N GLN A 121 -2.72 5.00 11.17
CA GLN A 121 -3.43 5.45 9.97
C GLN A 121 -3.98 6.86 10.16
N SER A 122 -3.85 7.69 9.14
CA SER A 122 -4.46 9.00 9.06
C SER A 122 -5.06 9.27 7.70
N ALA A 123 -5.94 10.28 7.62
CA ALA A 123 -6.56 10.75 6.39
C ALA A 123 -6.52 12.27 6.34
N SER A 124 -6.67 12.85 5.15
CA SER A 124 -6.79 14.31 5.02
C SER A 124 -8.10 14.81 5.60
N THR A 125 -8.13 16.08 6.00
CA THR A 125 -9.35 16.75 6.49
C THR A 125 -10.45 16.83 5.43
N GLU A 126 -10.08 16.87 4.17
CA GLU A 126 -11.02 16.91 3.04
C GLU A 126 -11.65 15.54 2.75
N HIS A 127 -10.92 14.46 3.04
CA HIS A 127 -11.36 13.08 2.83
C HIS A 127 -11.07 12.25 4.09
N PRO A 128 -11.84 12.43 5.20
CA PRO A 128 -11.49 11.92 6.52
C PRO A 128 -11.85 10.44 6.74
N VAL A 129 -11.85 9.64 5.68
CA VAL A 129 -12.20 8.20 5.77
C VAL A 129 -10.96 7.39 6.07
N LEU A 130 -10.92 6.71 7.20
CA LEU A 130 -9.96 5.65 7.49
C LEU A 130 -10.47 4.34 6.88
N ARG A 131 -9.62 3.67 6.12
CA ARG A 131 -9.98 2.47 5.36
C ARG A 131 -9.43 1.21 6.00
N ALA A 132 -10.15 0.11 5.82
CA ALA A 132 -9.62 -1.21 6.16
C ALA A 132 -8.60 -1.63 5.09
N HIS A 133 -7.36 -1.89 5.52
CA HIS A 133 -6.27 -2.36 4.67
C HIS A 133 -5.93 -3.82 4.99
N ARG A 134 -5.43 -4.55 3.99
CA ARG A 134 -4.66 -5.77 4.17
C ARG A 134 -3.27 -5.49 3.63
N LEU A 135 -2.25 -5.57 4.47
CA LEU A 135 -0.88 -5.27 4.08
C LEU A 135 0.12 -6.22 4.74
N ALA A 136 1.35 -6.17 4.27
CA ALA A 136 2.48 -6.83 4.88
C ALA A 136 3.44 -5.80 5.50
N VAL A 137 4.10 -6.20 6.59
CA VAL A 137 5.22 -5.49 7.19
C VAL A 137 6.46 -6.35 7.03
N GLY A 138 7.43 -5.88 6.26
CA GLY A 138 8.69 -6.56 6.01
C GLY A 138 9.79 -6.06 6.94
N PHE A 139 10.60 -6.98 7.47
CA PHE A 139 11.83 -6.71 8.19
C PHE A 139 13.01 -6.94 7.27
N TYR A 140 13.87 -5.93 7.15
CA TYR A 140 15.02 -5.97 6.24
C TYR A 140 16.33 -5.76 7.02
N ASN A 141 17.32 -6.57 6.70
CA ASN A 141 18.66 -6.51 7.26
C ASN A 141 19.70 -6.72 6.16
N GLU A 142 20.95 -6.38 6.48
CA GLU A 142 22.09 -6.70 5.63
C GLU A 142 22.39 -8.19 5.69
N ASP A 143 22.50 -8.82 4.53
CA ASP A 143 23.07 -10.15 4.40
C ASP A 143 24.60 -10.04 4.52
N PRO A 144 25.22 -10.66 5.56
CA PRO A 144 26.64 -10.53 5.82
C PRO A 144 27.54 -11.17 4.75
N GLU A 145 27.00 -12.08 3.92
CA GLU A 145 27.76 -12.74 2.86
C GLU A 145 27.82 -11.90 1.59
N THR A 146 26.70 -11.25 1.24
CA THR A 146 26.57 -10.53 -0.03
C THR A 146 26.64 -9.01 0.12
N GLY A 147 26.44 -8.49 1.34
CA GLY A 147 26.30 -7.06 1.61
C GLY A 147 25.01 -6.44 1.06
N LYS A 148 24.10 -7.24 0.51
CA LYS A 148 22.79 -6.78 0.06
C LYS A 148 21.81 -6.66 1.20
N ILE A 149 20.79 -5.82 1.01
CA ILE A 149 19.68 -5.71 1.97
C ILE A 149 18.58 -6.66 1.53
N VAL A 150 18.25 -7.60 2.40
CA VAL A 150 17.29 -8.68 2.13
C VAL A 150 16.20 -8.72 3.19
N ARG A 151 15.02 -9.19 2.81
CA ARG A 151 13.91 -9.42 3.73
C ARG A 151 14.22 -10.63 4.62
N THR A 152 14.21 -10.43 5.93
CA THR A 152 14.51 -11.48 6.92
C THR A 152 13.25 -12.00 7.62
N ASP A 153 12.18 -11.21 7.65
CA ASP A 153 10.87 -11.61 8.21
C ASP A 153 9.74 -10.80 7.56
N GLN A 154 8.50 -11.32 7.61
CA GLN A 154 7.32 -10.65 7.07
C GLN A 154 6.07 -11.03 7.85
N PHE A 155 5.19 -10.06 8.10
CA PHE A 155 3.91 -10.24 8.78
C PHE A 155 2.79 -9.64 7.94
N GLU A 156 1.81 -10.46 7.55
CA GLU A 156 0.57 -9.97 6.94
C GLU A 156 -0.49 -9.71 8.02
N LEU A 157 -1.13 -8.55 7.97
CA LEU A 157 -2.16 -8.19 8.93
C LEU A 157 -3.23 -7.29 8.30
N ASP A 158 -4.39 -7.27 8.94
CA ASP A 158 -5.41 -6.26 8.68
C ASP A 158 -5.09 -5.01 9.49
N VAL A 159 -5.19 -3.84 8.85
CA VAL A 159 -5.09 -2.52 9.50
C VAL A 159 -6.45 -1.87 9.40
N ASP A 160 -7.06 -1.54 10.54
CA ASP A 160 -8.36 -0.90 10.62
C ASP A 160 -8.36 0.16 11.73
N GLY A 161 -9.07 1.25 11.49
CA GLY A 161 -9.09 2.39 12.40
C GLY A 161 -7.79 3.18 12.42
N GLU A 162 -7.60 3.96 13.48
CA GLU A 162 -6.47 4.91 13.59
C GLU A 162 -5.15 4.24 14.00
N LEU A 163 -5.21 3.19 14.81
CA LEU A 163 -4.02 2.53 15.36
C LEU A 163 -4.17 1.02 15.34
N THR A 164 -3.18 0.34 14.75
CA THR A 164 -3.10 -1.12 14.73
C THR A 164 -1.75 -1.57 15.29
N ILE A 165 -1.77 -2.48 16.25
CA ILE A 165 -0.56 -3.07 16.82
C ILE A 165 -0.16 -4.31 16.01
N VAL A 166 1.12 -4.40 15.64
CA VAL A 166 1.71 -5.55 14.95
C VAL A 166 2.22 -6.53 16.03
N GLU A 167 1.32 -7.30 16.61
CA GLU A 167 1.61 -8.21 17.73
C GLU A 167 2.77 -9.17 17.45
N ALA A 168 2.85 -9.66 16.20
CA ALA A 168 3.88 -10.61 15.78
C ALA A 168 5.31 -10.03 15.81
N ALA A 169 5.48 -8.72 15.93
CA ALA A 169 6.76 -8.05 15.99
C ALA A 169 7.31 -7.95 17.41
N ALA A 170 6.47 -8.07 18.42
CA ALA A 170 6.87 -7.91 19.82
C ALA A 170 7.92 -8.95 20.23
N GLY A 171 8.97 -8.51 20.91
CA GLY A 171 10.09 -9.34 21.37
C GLY A 171 11.09 -9.73 20.28
N LYS A 172 10.85 -9.41 19.01
CA LYS A 172 11.84 -9.64 17.94
C LYS A 172 12.96 -8.59 17.99
N ALA A 173 14.15 -8.97 17.55
CA ALA A 173 15.22 -8.00 17.34
C ALA A 173 14.75 -6.93 16.33
N ARG A 174 15.04 -5.66 16.61
CA ARG A 174 14.71 -4.59 15.69
C ARG A 174 15.55 -4.71 14.41
N PRO A 175 14.94 -4.80 13.22
CA PRO A 175 15.68 -4.84 11.97
C PRO A 175 16.29 -3.48 11.62
N ALA A 176 17.16 -3.46 10.64
CA ALA A 176 17.72 -2.23 10.09
C ALA A 176 16.63 -1.36 9.42
N LEU A 177 15.66 -1.99 8.73
CA LEU A 177 14.49 -1.32 8.16
C LEU A 177 13.22 -2.11 8.47
N ILE A 178 12.17 -1.40 8.86
CA ILE A 178 10.78 -1.86 8.88
C ILE A 178 10.07 -1.23 7.68
N LEU A 179 9.67 -2.08 6.70
CA LEU A 179 8.96 -1.64 5.52
C LEU A 179 7.47 -1.99 5.65
N VAL A 180 6.65 -1.00 5.84
CA VAL A 180 5.19 -1.15 5.79
C VAL A 180 4.73 -1.21 4.33
N ASN A 181 3.66 -1.94 4.07
CA ASN A 181 3.16 -2.23 2.72
C ASN A 181 4.19 -2.95 1.85
N ASP A 182 4.98 -3.82 2.47
CA ASP A 182 5.87 -4.74 1.76
C ASP A 182 5.07 -5.56 0.73
N ASP A 183 5.66 -5.86 -0.43
CA ASP A 183 4.99 -6.44 -1.60
C ASP A 183 3.90 -5.53 -2.26
N ASP A 184 3.78 -4.25 -1.83
CA ASP A 184 2.83 -3.28 -2.39
C ASP A 184 1.38 -3.80 -2.43
N LEU A 185 0.90 -4.32 -1.29
CA LEU A 185 -0.40 -5.00 -1.21
C LEU A 185 -1.59 -4.04 -1.12
N THR A 186 -1.39 -2.81 -0.67
CA THR A 186 -2.46 -1.82 -0.48
C THR A 186 -2.13 -0.45 -1.07
N TYR A 187 -3.15 0.32 -1.37
CA TYR A 187 -3.03 1.69 -1.88
C TYR A 187 -2.98 2.69 -0.73
N THR A 188 -1.79 3.20 -0.40
CA THR A 188 -1.56 4.11 0.73
C THR A 188 -0.27 4.90 0.56
N LYS A 189 -0.14 6.02 1.26
CA LYS A 189 1.15 6.69 1.50
C LYS A 189 1.80 6.11 2.74
N LEU A 190 3.13 6.11 2.76
CA LEU A 190 3.90 5.52 3.86
C LEU A 190 4.72 6.58 4.59
N ARG A 191 4.89 6.39 5.91
CA ARG A 191 5.81 7.16 6.75
C ARG A 191 6.67 6.21 7.56
N PHE A 192 7.96 6.31 7.38
CA PHE A 192 8.93 5.50 8.13
C PHE A 192 9.14 6.06 9.54
N ASP A 193 9.51 5.19 10.47
CA ASP A 193 10.19 5.62 11.68
C ASP A 193 11.59 6.18 11.35
N GLU A 194 12.15 6.97 12.25
CA GLU A 194 13.40 7.71 12.02
C GLU A 194 14.59 6.80 11.63
N LYS A 195 14.74 5.65 12.31
CA LYS A 195 15.85 4.73 12.04
C LYS A 195 15.71 4.05 10.68
N SER A 196 14.49 3.62 10.35
CA SER A 196 14.18 3.04 9.04
C SER A 196 14.36 4.04 7.91
N LEU A 197 13.92 5.29 8.09
CA LEU A 197 14.10 6.36 7.10
C LEU A 197 15.58 6.61 6.81
N LYS A 198 16.38 6.77 7.86
CA LYS A 198 17.83 6.99 7.73
C LYS A 198 18.50 5.82 7.01
N PHE A 199 18.23 4.59 7.46
CA PHE A 199 18.83 3.39 6.86
C PHE A 199 18.46 3.25 5.38
N ALA A 200 17.18 3.44 5.04
CA ALA A 200 16.72 3.37 3.66
C ALA A 200 17.37 4.44 2.77
N ALA A 201 17.50 5.69 3.26
CA ALA A 201 18.13 6.77 2.51
C ALA A 201 19.61 6.49 2.19
N GLU A 202 20.33 5.86 3.11
CA GLU A 202 21.75 5.53 2.95
C GLU A 202 22.00 4.25 2.13
N ASN A 203 21.00 3.35 2.02
CA ASN A 203 21.20 2.00 1.48
C ASN A 203 20.26 1.58 0.37
N LEU A 204 19.42 2.46 -0.20
CA LEU A 204 18.41 2.11 -1.19
C LEU A 204 18.98 1.30 -2.37
N TYR A 205 20.17 1.64 -2.83
CA TYR A 205 20.86 0.95 -3.94
C TYR A 205 21.32 -0.49 -3.62
N ARG A 206 21.29 -0.89 -2.33
CA ARG A 206 21.72 -2.22 -1.85
C ARG A 206 20.58 -3.21 -1.71
N PHE A 207 19.32 -2.76 -1.77
CA PHE A 207 18.17 -3.67 -1.66
C PHE A 207 18.14 -4.62 -2.85
N ASP A 208 18.04 -5.92 -2.58
CA ASP A 208 18.00 -6.95 -3.64
C ASP A 208 16.65 -6.96 -4.35
N ASP A 209 15.56 -6.79 -3.61
CA ASP A 209 14.19 -6.79 -4.15
C ASP A 209 13.86 -5.46 -4.83
N ALA A 210 13.58 -5.51 -6.14
CA ALA A 210 13.21 -4.35 -6.94
C ALA A 210 11.87 -3.72 -6.51
N LEU A 211 10.92 -4.53 -6.06
CA LEU A 211 9.63 -4.02 -5.60
C LEU A 211 9.77 -3.26 -4.29
N ALA A 212 10.56 -3.78 -3.33
CA ALA A 212 10.88 -3.08 -2.09
C ALA A 212 11.56 -1.73 -2.38
N ARG A 213 12.55 -1.69 -3.32
CA ARG A 213 13.17 -0.42 -3.76
C ARG A 213 12.14 0.56 -4.29
N SER A 214 11.22 0.09 -5.14
CA SER A 214 10.17 0.94 -5.74
C SER A 214 9.20 1.49 -4.70
N VAL A 215 8.80 0.68 -3.72
CA VAL A 215 7.94 1.11 -2.60
C VAL A 215 8.63 2.17 -1.75
N ILE A 216 9.90 1.97 -1.39
CA ILE A 216 10.70 2.93 -0.61
C ILE A 216 10.86 4.25 -1.40
N TRP A 217 11.17 4.16 -2.70
CA TRP A 217 11.37 5.33 -3.55
C TRP A 217 10.10 6.17 -3.68
N LEU A 218 8.96 5.49 -3.88
CA LEU A 218 7.66 6.15 -3.93
C LEU A 218 7.33 6.84 -2.60
N ALA A 219 7.60 6.17 -1.47
CA ALA A 219 7.38 6.75 -0.15
C ALA A 219 8.25 8.01 0.07
N PHE A 220 9.52 7.98 -0.34
CA PHE A 220 10.41 9.15 -0.28
C PHE A 220 9.92 10.31 -1.14
N TRP A 221 9.43 10.01 -2.35
CA TRP A 221 8.80 10.99 -3.21
C TRP A 221 7.57 11.62 -2.56
N ASP A 222 6.68 10.82 -2.00
CA ASP A 222 5.47 11.31 -1.33
C ASP A 222 5.82 12.17 -0.09
N MET A 223 6.78 11.72 0.73
CA MET A 223 7.28 12.51 1.87
C MET A 223 7.90 13.84 1.42
N THR A 224 8.60 13.86 0.29
CA THR A 224 9.19 15.10 -0.28
C THR A 224 8.10 16.04 -0.74
N ARG A 225 7.07 15.54 -1.44
CA ARG A 225 5.92 16.34 -1.88
C ARG A 225 5.13 16.93 -0.71
N ASP A 226 5.01 16.18 0.36
CA ASP A 226 4.29 16.59 1.57
C ASP A 226 5.14 17.52 2.47
N GLY A 227 6.41 17.79 2.10
CA GLY A 227 7.31 18.67 2.83
C GLY A 227 7.96 18.06 4.08
N GLU A 228 7.90 16.73 4.22
CA GLU A 228 8.41 15.99 5.36
C GLU A 228 9.84 15.43 5.13
N LEU A 229 10.24 15.27 3.87
CA LEU A 229 11.60 14.90 3.48
C LEU A 229 12.23 16.05 2.67
N PRO A 230 13.44 16.53 3.03
CA PRO A 230 14.13 17.56 2.25
C PRO A 230 14.38 17.10 0.80
N ALA A 231 14.03 17.94 -0.19
CA ALA A 231 14.24 17.62 -1.61
C ALA A 231 15.72 17.28 -1.94
N LYS A 232 16.67 17.93 -1.26
CA LYS A 232 18.11 17.62 -1.38
C LYS A 232 18.39 16.16 -1.04
N GLN A 233 17.86 15.68 0.09
CA GLN A 233 18.05 14.29 0.52
C GLN A 233 17.42 13.30 -0.48
N PHE A 234 16.21 13.60 -0.97
CA PHE A 234 15.57 12.78 -2.00
C PHE A 234 16.45 12.67 -3.26
N ILE A 235 17.00 13.81 -3.74
CA ILE A 235 17.86 13.83 -4.93
C ILE A 235 19.15 13.03 -4.69
N GLU A 236 19.82 13.22 -3.56
CA GLU A 236 21.07 12.52 -3.22
C GLU A 236 20.84 10.99 -3.15
N THR A 237 19.78 10.55 -2.46
CA THR A 237 19.40 9.12 -2.40
C THR A 237 19.06 8.58 -3.78
N SER A 238 18.28 9.32 -4.59
CA SER A 238 17.90 8.91 -5.93
C SER A 238 19.10 8.78 -6.86
N LEU A 239 20.04 9.72 -6.86
CA LEU A 239 21.25 9.66 -7.68
C LEU A 239 22.14 8.46 -7.33
N ALA A 240 22.25 8.13 -6.02
CA ALA A 240 23.00 6.97 -5.60
C ALA A 240 22.32 5.66 -6.04
N ALA A 241 20.99 5.58 -5.94
CA ALA A 241 20.24 4.39 -6.31
C ALA A 241 20.17 4.18 -7.84
N LEU A 242 20.03 5.25 -8.63
CA LEU A 242 19.99 5.18 -10.09
C LEU A 242 21.24 4.57 -10.72
N ALA A 243 22.40 4.70 -10.08
CA ALA A 243 23.64 4.14 -10.58
C ALA A 243 23.64 2.60 -10.68
N THR A 244 22.78 1.95 -9.90
CA THR A 244 22.68 0.48 -9.82
C THR A 244 21.29 -0.04 -10.18
N GLU A 245 20.32 0.83 -10.50
CA GLU A 245 18.96 0.40 -10.82
C GLU A 245 18.91 -0.16 -12.26
N HIS A 246 18.27 -1.31 -12.39
CA HIS A 246 18.11 -2.03 -13.66
C HIS A 246 16.63 -2.28 -14.00
N GLU A 247 15.72 -1.98 -13.06
CA GLU A 247 14.28 -2.16 -13.24
C GLU A 247 13.68 -0.93 -13.92
N SER A 248 13.19 -1.10 -15.16
CA SER A 248 12.70 0.01 -15.99
C SER A 248 11.42 0.67 -15.43
N THR A 249 10.68 0.00 -14.55
CA THR A 249 9.46 0.54 -13.95
C THR A 249 9.72 1.43 -12.74
N THR A 250 10.96 1.46 -12.25
CA THR A 250 11.40 2.30 -11.13
C THR A 250 11.79 3.71 -11.57
N PHE A 251 12.09 3.92 -12.85
CA PHE A 251 12.49 5.21 -13.44
C PHE A 251 11.30 6.16 -13.71
#